data_cf2eade2a360feb8649d000e3ee2fe8c
#
_entry.id   cf2eade2a360feb8649d000e3ee2fe8c
#
_cell.length_a   1.000
_cell.length_b   1.000
_cell.length_c   1.000
_cell.angle_alpha   90.00
_cell.angle_beta   90.00
_cell.angle_gamma   90.00
#
_symmetry.space_group_name_H-M   'P 1'
#
loop_
_entity.id
_entity.type
_entity.pdbx_description
1 polymer ?
#
loop_
_entity_poly.entity_id
_entity_poly.type
_entity_poly.pdbx_seq_one_letter_code
_entity_poly.pdbx_strand_id
1 'polypeptide(L)'
;RPLRRLAKAAVNLGKDIDQPSLKEEGASEIVAATRAFNIMQQRIRRFIDDRERLFSSISHDLKTPITRLRLRVELLDDEAQIAKFNKDLDELELMVKGALQTVKETDIHENLELIDINALLEQMAEAMNLHEDLLTIEGHCKWPYRGKLLALKRCIGNLVDNGIKYGHRVRVILMDDEEMLILFIMDEGPGLPEDQFERIFEPYYRLSTDAAGTGLGLGIARNIAHAHGGDL
;
A
#
# COMPACT_ATOMS: atom_id res chain seq x y z
N ARG A 1 -35.89 10.44 5.97
CA ARG A 1 -36.02 9.48 7.07
C ARG A 1 -34.67 9.42 7.78
N PRO A 2 -34.53 10.05 8.95
CA PRO A 2 -33.23 10.36 9.56
C PRO A 2 -32.42 9.11 9.93
N LEU A 3 -33.04 8.06 10.48
CA LEU A 3 -32.36 6.82 10.84
C LEU A 3 -31.67 6.13 9.65
N ARG A 4 -32.26 6.16 8.45
CA ARG A 4 -31.62 5.62 7.24
C ARG A 4 -30.40 6.45 6.80
N ARG A 5 -30.43 7.76 7.03
CA ARG A 5 -29.28 8.63 6.76
C ARG A 5 -28.13 8.32 7.71
N LEU A 6 -28.43 8.12 9.01
CA LEU A 6 -27.45 7.73 10.02
C LEU A 6 -26.82 6.35 9.70
N ALA A 7 -27.68 5.35 9.39
CA ALA A 7 -27.20 4.02 9.01
C ALA A 7 -26.33 4.06 7.75
N LYS A 8 -26.72 4.82 6.72
CA LYS A 8 -25.91 4.99 5.51
C LYS A 8 -24.57 5.71 5.81
N ALA A 9 -24.60 6.71 6.67
CA ALA A 9 -23.39 7.41 7.08
C ALA A 9 -22.44 6.51 7.87
N ALA A 10 -22.96 5.62 8.72
CA ALA A 10 -22.14 4.65 9.45
C ALA A 10 -21.47 3.64 8.50
N VAL A 11 -22.19 3.15 7.48
CA VAL A 11 -21.61 2.27 6.44
C VAL A 11 -20.57 3.02 5.61
N ASN A 12 -20.86 4.27 5.25
CA ASN A 12 -19.93 5.09 4.47
C ASN A 12 -18.67 5.46 5.26
N LEU A 13 -18.78 5.69 6.57
CA LEU A 13 -17.64 5.98 7.45
C LEU A 13 -16.61 4.84 7.45
N GLY A 14 -17.07 3.59 7.33
CA GLY A 14 -16.18 2.43 7.19
C GLY A 14 -15.43 2.36 5.85
N LYS A 15 -15.93 3.10 4.83
CA LYS A 15 -15.30 3.15 3.49
C LYS A 15 -14.46 4.41 3.29
N ASP A 16 -14.90 5.51 3.87
CA ASP A 16 -14.27 6.82 3.75
C ASP A 16 -14.58 7.63 5.01
N ILE A 17 -13.52 7.93 5.79
CA ILE A 17 -13.63 8.65 7.06
C ILE A 17 -13.81 10.15 6.87
N ASP A 18 -13.48 10.67 5.68
CA ASP A 18 -13.51 12.12 5.39
C ASP A 18 -14.88 12.63 4.95
N GLN A 19 -15.90 11.78 5.09
CA GLN A 19 -17.27 12.21 4.87
C GLN A 19 -17.65 13.43 5.73
N PRO A 20 -18.37 14.40 5.19
CA PRO A 20 -18.78 15.57 5.96
C PRO A 20 -19.66 15.16 7.15
N SER A 21 -19.55 15.92 8.24
CA SER A 21 -20.38 15.70 9.42
C SER A 21 -21.86 15.80 9.08
N LEU A 22 -22.66 14.94 9.70
CA LEU A 22 -24.11 14.94 9.52
C LEU A 22 -24.73 16.17 10.16
N LYS A 23 -25.74 16.75 9.50
CA LYS A 23 -26.52 17.84 10.07
C LYS A 23 -27.36 17.35 11.24
N GLU A 24 -27.30 18.06 12.36
CA GLU A 24 -28.06 17.79 13.60
C GLU A 24 -29.47 18.36 13.51
N GLU A 25 -30.38 17.67 12.79
CA GLU A 25 -31.73 18.11 12.51
C GLU A 25 -32.76 17.02 12.86
N GLY A 26 -33.93 17.39 13.37
CA GLY A 26 -35.04 16.50 13.64
C GLY A 26 -35.41 16.41 15.11
N ALA A 27 -36.02 15.28 15.52
CA ALA A 27 -36.38 15.00 16.90
C ALA A 27 -35.16 14.96 17.82
N SER A 28 -35.33 15.24 19.11
CA SER A 28 -34.24 15.34 20.10
C SER A 28 -33.35 14.11 20.12
N GLU A 29 -33.92 12.91 19.99
CA GLU A 29 -33.22 11.61 19.99
C GLU A 29 -32.34 11.46 18.74
N ILE A 30 -32.83 11.94 17.59
CA ILE A 30 -32.09 11.90 16.33
C ILE A 30 -30.93 12.89 16.37
N VAL A 31 -31.14 14.10 16.91
CA VAL A 31 -30.08 15.07 17.12
C VAL A 31 -29.00 14.53 18.04
N ALA A 32 -29.39 13.90 19.17
CA ALA A 32 -28.45 13.30 20.11
C ALA A 32 -27.64 12.17 19.45
N ALA A 33 -28.27 11.27 18.70
CA ALA A 33 -27.61 10.20 17.98
C ALA A 33 -26.65 10.73 16.89
N THR A 34 -27.07 11.75 16.12
CA THR A 34 -26.25 12.38 15.09
C THR A 34 -25.02 13.07 15.69
N ARG A 35 -25.19 13.75 16.81
CA ARG A 35 -24.09 14.38 17.55
C ARG A 35 -23.09 13.36 18.06
N ALA A 36 -23.56 12.26 18.66
CA ALA A 36 -22.71 11.18 19.12
C ALA A 36 -21.91 10.55 17.96
N PHE A 37 -22.55 10.37 16.80
CA PHE A 37 -21.89 9.89 15.58
C PHE A 37 -20.82 10.86 15.09
N ASN A 38 -21.11 12.15 15.01
CA ASN A 38 -20.14 13.17 14.59
C ASN A 38 -18.93 13.24 15.53
N ILE A 39 -19.16 13.13 16.84
CA ILE A 39 -18.08 13.06 17.84
C ILE A 39 -17.22 11.82 17.63
N MET A 40 -17.83 10.65 17.40
CA MET A 40 -17.11 9.42 17.12
C MET A 40 -16.27 9.55 15.84
N GLN A 41 -16.85 10.03 14.76
CA GLN A 41 -16.14 10.29 13.50
C GLN A 41 -14.92 11.20 13.72
N GLN A 42 -15.09 12.30 14.45
CA GLN A 42 -14.01 13.23 14.75
C GLN A 42 -12.89 12.58 15.61
N ARG A 43 -13.25 11.73 16.56
CA ARG A 43 -12.27 10.99 17.39
C ARG A 43 -11.46 10.02 16.54
N ILE A 44 -12.12 9.29 15.64
CA ILE A 44 -11.43 8.35 14.74
C ILE A 44 -10.46 9.12 13.83
N ARG A 45 -10.89 10.23 13.22
CA ARG A 45 -9.99 11.10 12.41
C ARG A 45 -8.77 11.52 13.21
N ARG A 46 -8.95 12.09 14.41
CA ARG A 46 -7.83 12.50 15.26
C ARG A 46 -6.88 11.35 15.57
N PHE A 47 -7.44 10.18 15.89
CA PHE A 47 -6.62 8.99 16.16
C PHE A 47 -5.75 8.60 14.97
N ILE A 48 -6.28 8.70 13.75
CA ILE A 48 -5.55 8.42 12.52
C ILE A 48 -4.48 9.48 12.28
N ASP A 49 -4.82 10.77 12.37
CA ASP A 49 -3.87 11.88 12.21
C ASP A 49 -2.72 11.80 13.22
N ASP A 50 -3.03 11.50 14.48
CA ASP A 50 -2.03 11.35 15.53
C ASP A 50 -1.12 10.15 15.27
N ARG A 51 -1.68 9.04 14.78
CA ARG A 51 -0.93 7.86 14.37
C ARG A 51 0.04 8.18 13.23
N GLU A 52 -0.39 8.87 12.19
CA GLU A 52 0.46 9.29 11.08
C GLU A 52 1.60 10.21 11.52
N ARG A 53 1.30 11.19 12.38
CA ARG A 53 2.31 12.08 12.95
C ARG A 53 3.34 11.32 13.75
N LEU A 54 2.92 10.38 14.59
CA LEU A 54 3.82 9.53 15.38
C LEU A 54 4.76 8.74 14.47
N PHE A 55 4.25 8.10 13.42
CA PHE A 55 5.09 7.32 12.50
C PHE A 55 6.04 8.20 11.68
N SER A 56 5.59 9.38 11.26
CA SER A 56 6.47 10.36 10.61
C SER A 56 7.61 10.81 11.52
N SER A 57 7.32 11.07 12.80
CA SER A 57 8.32 11.42 13.80
C SER A 57 9.31 10.27 14.06
N ILE A 58 8.79 9.05 14.26
CA ILE A 58 9.63 7.85 14.46
C ILE A 58 10.55 7.62 13.26
N SER A 59 10.03 7.82 12.02
CA SER A 59 10.84 7.71 10.79
C SER A 59 12.05 8.64 10.81
N HIS A 60 11.81 9.90 11.14
CA HIS A 60 12.85 10.90 11.23
C HIS A 60 13.86 10.56 12.35
N ASP A 61 13.34 10.17 13.51
CA ASP A 61 14.16 9.91 14.71
C ASP A 61 15.01 8.63 14.57
N LEU A 62 14.55 7.64 13.78
CA LEU A 62 15.34 6.44 13.46
C LEU A 62 16.38 6.69 12.37
N LYS A 63 16.10 7.58 11.41
CA LYS A 63 17.06 7.92 10.35
C LYS A 63 18.33 8.57 10.90
N THR A 64 18.20 9.41 11.93
CA THR A 64 19.33 10.13 12.55
C THR A 64 20.39 9.20 13.14
N PRO A 65 20.07 8.20 14.03
CA PRO A 65 21.06 7.27 14.55
C PRO A 65 21.65 6.36 13.47
N ILE A 66 20.88 5.94 12.46
CA ILE A 66 21.39 5.13 11.33
C ILE A 66 22.46 5.91 10.57
N THR A 67 22.18 7.18 10.23
CA THR A 67 23.15 8.06 9.56
C THR A 67 24.41 8.23 10.41
N ARG A 68 24.26 8.40 11.72
CA ARG A 68 25.39 8.55 12.66
C ARG A 68 26.23 7.27 12.75
N LEU A 69 25.59 6.09 12.72
CA LEU A 69 26.29 4.81 12.69
C LEU A 69 27.06 4.64 11.37
N ARG A 70 26.46 5.03 10.22
CA ARG A 70 27.13 5.00 8.91
C ARG A 70 28.40 5.85 8.90
N LEU A 71 28.34 7.08 9.42
CA LEU A 71 29.51 7.95 9.55
C LEU A 71 30.61 7.35 10.46
N ARG A 72 30.24 6.59 11.50
CA ARG A 72 31.20 5.92 12.37
C ARG A 72 31.86 4.71 11.68
N VAL A 73 31.11 4.01 10.86
CA VAL A 73 31.64 2.86 10.07
C VAL A 73 32.68 3.34 9.06
N GLU A 74 32.51 4.53 8.48
CA GLU A 74 33.51 5.13 7.55
C GLU A 74 34.85 5.46 8.23
N LEU A 75 34.91 5.49 9.56
CA LEU A 75 36.14 5.71 10.32
C LEU A 75 36.89 4.43 10.66
N LEU A 76 36.40 3.27 10.25
CA LEU A 76 37.11 1.99 10.43
C LEU A 76 38.18 1.83 9.36
N ASP A 77 39.25 1.13 9.73
CA ASP A 77 40.39 0.88 8.81
C ASP A 77 40.22 -0.41 7.99
N ASP A 78 39.25 -1.28 8.32
CA ASP A 78 39.03 -2.58 7.69
C ASP A 78 37.89 -2.51 6.68
N GLU A 79 38.22 -2.49 5.38
CA GLU A 79 37.27 -2.43 4.27
C GLU A 79 36.26 -3.58 4.29
N ALA A 80 36.65 -4.81 4.74
CA ALA A 80 35.76 -5.95 4.79
C ALA A 80 34.71 -5.79 5.92
N GLN A 81 35.09 -5.18 7.03
CA GLN A 81 34.15 -4.83 8.11
C GLN A 81 33.24 -3.66 7.70
N ILE A 82 33.77 -2.63 7.05
CA ILE A 82 32.99 -1.51 6.52
C ILE A 82 31.89 -2.02 5.58
N ALA A 83 32.22 -2.92 4.65
CA ALA A 83 31.23 -3.50 3.73
C ALA A 83 30.12 -4.28 4.45
N LYS A 84 30.47 -5.07 5.49
CA LYS A 84 29.48 -5.81 6.30
C LYS A 84 28.56 -4.85 7.08
N PHE A 85 29.12 -3.87 7.77
CA PHE A 85 28.32 -2.92 8.55
C PHE A 85 27.43 -2.06 7.65
N ASN A 86 27.90 -1.63 6.48
CA ASN A 86 27.07 -0.90 5.54
C ASN A 86 25.90 -1.74 5.02
N LYS A 87 26.12 -3.02 4.74
CA LYS A 87 25.04 -3.96 4.37
C LYS A 87 23.99 -4.06 5.50
N ASP A 88 24.42 -4.21 6.74
CA ASP A 88 23.51 -4.30 7.90
C ASP A 88 22.74 -2.98 8.11
N LEU A 89 23.38 -1.84 7.91
CA LEU A 89 22.76 -0.51 8.01
C LEU A 89 21.76 -0.26 6.88
N ASP A 90 22.06 -0.70 5.66
CA ASP A 90 21.13 -0.65 4.52
C ASP A 90 19.89 -1.51 4.80
N GLU A 91 20.09 -2.70 5.36
CA GLU A 91 18.99 -3.60 5.74
C GLU A 91 18.12 -2.99 6.85
N LEU A 92 18.74 -2.40 7.88
CA LEU A 92 18.01 -1.66 8.93
C LEU A 92 17.23 -0.46 8.37
N GLU A 93 17.82 0.34 7.49
CA GLU A 93 17.13 1.47 6.86
C GLU A 93 15.94 1.01 6.02
N LEU A 94 16.08 -0.11 5.31
CA LEU A 94 15.04 -0.73 4.54
C LEU A 94 13.90 -1.24 5.44
N MET A 95 14.22 -1.92 6.54
CA MET A 95 13.24 -2.40 7.53
C MET A 95 12.46 -1.24 8.16
N VAL A 96 13.15 -0.18 8.57
CA VAL A 96 12.52 1.01 9.14
C VAL A 96 11.59 1.67 8.13
N LYS A 97 12.04 1.89 6.89
CA LYS A 97 11.21 2.43 5.81
C LYS A 97 9.99 1.55 5.56
N GLY A 98 10.18 0.24 5.47
CA GLY A 98 9.09 -0.70 5.23
C GLY A 98 8.06 -0.72 6.34
N ALA A 99 8.48 -0.81 7.61
CA ALA A 99 7.57 -0.79 8.76
C ALA A 99 6.73 0.49 8.82
N LEU A 100 7.38 1.64 8.60
CA LEU A 100 6.72 2.94 8.59
C LEU A 100 5.81 3.13 7.39
N GLN A 101 6.16 2.51 6.27
CA GLN A 101 5.38 2.53 5.06
C GLN A 101 4.09 1.71 5.22
N THR A 102 4.14 0.54 5.84
CA THR A 102 2.96 -0.30 6.15
C THR A 102 1.93 0.45 7.00
N VAL A 103 2.40 1.37 7.84
CA VAL A 103 1.51 2.15 8.72
C VAL A 103 0.93 3.38 8.02
N LYS A 104 1.70 4.06 7.14
CA LYS A 104 1.18 5.13 6.27
C LYS A 104 0.14 4.61 5.26
N GLU A 105 0.16 3.33 5.00
CA GLU A 105 -0.64 2.67 3.95
C GLU A 105 -2.09 2.43 4.30
N THR A 106 -2.47 2.68 5.53
CA THR A 106 -3.86 2.90 5.85
C THR A 106 -4.24 4.32 5.38
N ASP A 107 -3.96 4.65 4.09
CA ASP A 107 -4.38 5.91 3.47
C ASP A 107 -5.91 5.98 3.41
N ILE A 108 -6.46 6.24 4.61
CA ILE A 108 -7.87 6.48 4.86
C ILE A 108 -8.30 7.80 4.22
N HIS A 109 -7.32 8.66 3.87
CA HIS A 109 -7.53 10.00 3.32
C HIS A 109 -7.65 10.06 1.79
N GLU A 110 -7.31 9.01 1.07
CA GLU A 110 -7.47 9.02 -0.38
C GLU A 110 -8.94 8.82 -0.76
N ASN A 111 -9.49 9.76 -1.53
CA ASN A 111 -10.87 9.70 -1.99
C ASN A 111 -11.06 8.60 -3.03
N LEU A 112 -12.26 7.98 -3.00
CA LEU A 112 -12.68 7.07 -4.05
C LEU A 112 -13.00 7.87 -5.31
N GLU A 113 -12.30 7.56 -6.41
CA GLU A 113 -12.53 8.16 -7.72
C GLU A 113 -12.71 7.10 -8.80
N LEU A 114 -13.17 7.52 -9.98
CA LEU A 114 -13.25 6.67 -11.16
C LEU A 114 -11.89 6.67 -11.85
N ILE A 115 -11.22 5.53 -11.84
CA ILE A 115 -9.85 5.35 -12.32
C ILE A 115 -9.89 4.68 -13.69
N ASP A 116 -9.23 5.28 -14.66
CA ASP A 116 -8.90 4.62 -15.92
C ASP A 116 -7.69 3.69 -15.69
N ILE A 117 -7.96 2.40 -15.56
CA ILE A 117 -6.93 1.39 -15.32
C ILE A 117 -5.99 1.24 -16.52
N ASN A 118 -6.49 1.45 -17.75
CA ASN A 118 -5.65 1.38 -18.94
C ASN A 118 -4.59 2.48 -18.90
N ALA A 119 -5.02 3.73 -18.70
CA ALA A 119 -4.11 4.87 -18.58
C ALA A 119 -3.11 4.73 -17.41
N LEU A 120 -3.55 4.18 -16.27
CA LEU A 120 -2.67 3.92 -15.13
C LEU A 120 -1.56 2.93 -15.49
N LEU A 121 -1.90 1.81 -16.10
CA LEU A 121 -0.93 0.78 -16.48
C LEU A 121 0.00 1.25 -17.59
N GLU A 122 -0.50 1.97 -18.60
CA GLU A 122 0.30 2.57 -19.66
C GLU A 122 1.36 3.50 -19.09
N GLN A 123 0.99 4.40 -18.17
CA GLN A 123 1.96 5.28 -17.48
C GLN A 123 3.00 4.51 -16.67
N MET A 124 2.61 3.39 -16.04
CA MET A 124 3.55 2.55 -15.31
C MET A 124 4.51 1.85 -16.27
N ALA A 125 4.01 1.32 -17.39
CA ALA A 125 4.83 0.67 -18.42
C ALA A 125 5.81 1.66 -19.06
N GLU A 126 5.37 2.85 -19.43
CA GLU A 126 6.26 3.90 -19.95
C GLU A 126 7.41 4.24 -18.98
N ALA A 127 7.10 4.35 -17.69
CA ALA A 127 8.09 4.65 -16.67
C ALA A 127 9.12 3.51 -16.46
N MET A 128 8.67 2.25 -16.57
CA MET A 128 9.50 1.06 -16.35
C MET A 128 10.30 0.66 -17.59
N ASN A 129 9.76 0.87 -18.78
CA ASN A 129 10.34 0.44 -20.06
C ASN A 129 11.32 1.46 -20.67
N LEU A 130 11.85 2.41 -19.89
CA LEU A 130 12.77 3.47 -20.39
C LEU A 130 14.04 2.91 -21.07
N HIS A 131 14.51 1.74 -20.65
CA HIS A 131 15.76 1.15 -21.15
C HIS A 131 15.58 -0.28 -21.67
N GLU A 132 14.60 -1.02 -21.20
CA GLU A 132 14.30 -2.40 -21.57
C GLU A 132 12.79 -2.64 -21.49
N ASP A 133 12.26 -3.56 -22.30
CA ASP A 133 10.87 -3.97 -22.27
C ASP A 133 10.62 -4.92 -21.08
N LEU A 134 10.48 -4.35 -19.89
CA LEU A 134 10.28 -5.07 -18.64
C LEU A 134 8.82 -5.38 -18.35
N LEU A 135 7.91 -4.52 -18.80
CA LEU A 135 6.48 -4.61 -18.52
C LEU A 135 5.68 -4.54 -19.82
N THR A 136 4.91 -5.60 -20.12
CA THR A 136 3.97 -5.65 -21.23
C THR A 136 2.53 -5.72 -20.71
N ILE A 137 1.61 -5.06 -21.41
CA ILE A 137 0.20 -4.99 -21.04
C ILE A 137 -0.61 -5.62 -22.18
N GLU A 138 -1.51 -6.54 -21.83
CA GLU A 138 -2.44 -7.19 -22.73
C GLU A 138 -3.88 -7.00 -22.23
N GLY A 139 -4.82 -6.88 -23.15
CA GLY A 139 -6.21 -6.64 -22.81
C GLY A 139 -6.55 -5.16 -22.65
N HIS A 140 -7.78 -4.87 -22.31
CA HIS A 140 -8.30 -3.51 -22.16
C HIS A 140 -9.55 -3.53 -21.31
N CYS A 141 -9.59 -2.67 -20.27
CA CYS A 141 -10.77 -2.46 -19.46
C CYS A 141 -11.73 -1.51 -20.16
N LYS A 142 -13.00 -1.87 -20.24
CA LYS A 142 -14.07 -1.04 -20.80
C LYS A 142 -14.61 -0.04 -19.79
N TRP A 143 -14.57 -0.40 -18.50
CA TRP A 143 -15.20 0.35 -17.44
C TRP A 143 -14.15 0.99 -16.53
N PRO A 144 -14.32 2.26 -16.13
CA PRO A 144 -13.46 2.86 -15.13
C PRO A 144 -13.71 2.18 -13.77
N TYR A 145 -12.64 1.85 -13.07
CA TYR A 145 -12.70 1.22 -11.76
C TYR A 145 -12.87 2.28 -10.66
N ARG A 146 -13.81 2.04 -9.74
CA ARG A 146 -14.01 2.94 -8.60
C ARG A 146 -13.11 2.53 -7.44
N GLY A 147 -12.04 3.27 -7.22
CA GLY A 147 -11.03 2.94 -6.21
C GLY A 147 -10.23 4.15 -5.75
N LYS A 148 -9.16 3.87 -5.02
CA LYS A 148 -8.16 4.83 -4.58
C LYS A 148 -6.95 4.72 -5.51
N LEU A 149 -6.67 5.78 -6.28
CA LEU A 149 -5.67 5.77 -7.36
C LEU A 149 -4.25 5.44 -6.86
N LEU A 150 -3.80 6.14 -5.80
CA LEU A 150 -2.45 5.94 -5.25
C LEU A 150 -2.29 4.56 -4.62
N ALA A 151 -3.33 4.09 -3.91
CA ALA A 151 -3.34 2.75 -3.33
C ALA A 151 -3.27 1.67 -4.43
N LEU A 152 -4.09 1.78 -5.49
CA LEU A 152 -4.04 0.84 -6.62
C LEU A 152 -2.71 0.88 -7.38
N LYS A 153 -2.21 2.08 -7.68
CA LYS A 153 -0.88 2.25 -8.29
C LYS A 153 0.20 1.55 -7.50
N ARG A 154 0.12 1.64 -6.18
CA ARG A 154 1.04 0.99 -5.27
C ARG A 154 0.86 -0.53 -5.21
N CYS A 155 -0.39 -1.01 -5.14
CA CYS A 155 -0.69 -2.45 -5.18
C CYS A 155 -0.07 -3.08 -6.43
N ILE A 156 -0.39 -2.53 -7.59
CA ILE A 156 0.12 -3.01 -8.87
C ILE A 156 1.65 -2.86 -8.94
N GLY A 157 2.20 -1.72 -8.51
CA GLY A 157 3.63 -1.48 -8.47
C GLY A 157 4.39 -2.52 -7.65
N ASN A 158 3.92 -2.84 -6.43
CA ASN A 158 4.53 -3.86 -5.59
C ASN A 158 4.53 -5.25 -6.25
N LEU A 159 3.47 -5.60 -6.98
CA LEU A 159 3.37 -6.88 -7.68
C LEU A 159 4.29 -6.90 -8.91
N VAL A 160 4.29 -5.84 -9.70
CA VAL A 160 5.15 -5.71 -10.89
C VAL A 160 6.63 -5.67 -10.52
N ASP A 161 7.01 -4.87 -9.52
CA ASP A 161 8.39 -4.80 -9.00
C ASP A 161 8.86 -6.17 -8.50
N ASN A 162 7.97 -6.93 -7.84
CA ASN A 162 8.26 -8.28 -7.40
C ASN A 162 8.48 -9.21 -8.61
N GLY A 163 7.60 -9.15 -9.62
CA GLY A 163 7.73 -9.93 -10.83
C GLY A 163 9.00 -9.61 -11.62
N ILE A 164 9.36 -8.33 -11.80
CA ILE A 164 10.62 -7.93 -12.46
C ILE A 164 11.83 -8.44 -11.68
N LYS A 165 11.79 -8.34 -10.36
CA LYS A 165 12.89 -8.76 -9.49
C LYS A 165 13.21 -10.25 -9.57
N TYR A 166 12.19 -11.11 -9.65
CA TYR A 166 12.35 -12.57 -9.64
C TYR A 166 12.23 -13.22 -11.01
N GLY A 167 11.52 -12.58 -11.95
CA GLY A 167 11.25 -13.11 -13.29
C GLY A 167 11.77 -12.26 -14.44
N HIS A 168 12.47 -11.16 -14.18
CA HIS A 168 13.03 -10.19 -15.14
C HIS A 168 11.99 -9.47 -16.02
N ARG A 169 10.97 -10.17 -16.51
CA ARG A 169 9.91 -9.61 -17.33
C ARG A 169 8.56 -9.90 -16.72
N VAL A 170 7.66 -8.94 -16.85
CA VAL A 170 6.29 -9.05 -16.35
C VAL A 170 5.31 -8.77 -17.47
N ARG A 171 4.27 -9.60 -17.53
CA ARG A 171 3.14 -9.40 -18.38
C ARG A 171 1.89 -9.22 -17.54
N VAL A 172 1.18 -8.11 -17.72
CA VAL A 172 -0.09 -7.82 -17.09
C VAL A 172 -1.20 -8.04 -18.08
N ILE A 173 -2.14 -8.93 -17.76
CA ILE A 173 -3.33 -9.18 -18.56
C ILE A 173 -4.54 -8.60 -17.84
N LEU A 174 -5.24 -7.68 -18.52
CA LEU A 174 -6.44 -7.06 -18.00
C LEU A 174 -7.69 -7.78 -18.48
N MET A 175 -8.57 -8.05 -17.53
CA MET A 175 -9.94 -8.53 -17.82
C MET A 175 -10.90 -7.78 -16.89
N ASP A 176 -12.01 -7.29 -17.42
CA ASP A 176 -13.07 -6.66 -16.64
C ASP A 176 -14.45 -7.13 -17.10
N ASP A 177 -15.36 -7.11 -16.18
CA ASP A 177 -16.80 -7.09 -16.42
C ASP A 177 -17.44 -5.92 -15.62
N GLU A 178 -18.78 -5.83 -15.59
CA GLU A 178 -19.47 -4.74 -14.90
C GLU A 178 -19.27 -4.74 -13.38
N GLU A 179 -18.85 -5.88 -12.78
CA GLU A 179 -18.76 -6.07 -11.33
C GLU A 179 -17.33 -6.22 -10.84
N MET A 180 -16.41 -6.73 -11.69
CA MET A 180 -15.08 -7.17 -11.26
C MET A 180 -13.99 -6.76 -12.24
N LEU A 181 -12.87 -6.26 -11.67
CA LEU A 181 -11.60 -6.04 -12.36
C LEU A 181 -10.63 -7.16 -11.98
N ILE A 182 -10.09 -7.85 -12.96
CA ILE A 182 -9.10 -8.91 -12.78
C ILE A 182 -7.80 -8.52 -13.48
N LEU A 183 -6.71 -8.57 -12.73
CA LEU A 183 -5.35 -8.33 -13.21
C LEU A 183 -4.53 -9.62 -13.04
N PHE A 184 -4.13 -10.26 -14.11
CA PHE A 184 -3.13 -11.33 -14.06
C PHE A 184 -1.75 -10.71 -14.22
N ILE A 185 -0.92 -10.81 -13.20
CA ILE A 185 0.46 -10.33 -13.21
C ILE A 185 1.35 -11.56 -13.28
N MET A 186 1.95 -11.80 -14.44
CA MET A 186 2.72 -12.99 -14.76
C MET A 186 4.18 -12.62 -14.94
N ASP A 187 5.05 -13.34 -14.26
CA ASP A 187 6.51 -13.23 -14.39
C ASP A 187 7.12 -14.54 -14.92
N GLU A 188 8.38 -14.51 -15.33
CA GLU A 188 9.14 -15.65 -15.82
C GLU A 188 10.05 -16.26 -14.73
N GLY A 189 9.75 -16.01 -13.47
CA GLY A 189 10.53 -16.46 -12.33
C GLY A 189 10.42 -17.96 -12.05
N PRO A 190 11.14 -18.45 -11.06
CA PRO A 190 11.18 -19.88 -10.70
C PRO A 190 9.87 -20.39 -10.09
N GLY A 191 8.91 -19.50 -9.87
CA GLY A 191 7.66 -19.82 -9.17
C GLY A 191 7.86 -20.00 -7.66
N LEU A 192 6.79 -20.42 -6.99
CA LEU A 192 6.72 -20.60 -5.55
C LEU A 192 6.29 -22.03 -5.22
N PRO A 193 6.87 -22.66 -4.19
CA PRO A 193 6.34 -23.90 -3.62
C PRO A 193 4.93 -23.66 -3.03
N GLU A 194 4.03 -24.64 -3.19
CA GLU A 194 2.63 -24.51 -2.73
C GLU A 194 2.52 -24.23 -1.23
N ASP A 195 3.40 -24.79 -0.42
CA ASP A 195 3.44 -24.61 1.04
C ASP A 195 3.83 -23.18 1.46
N GLN A 196 4.27 -22.35 0.53
CA GLN A 196 4.70 -20.99 0.77
C GLN A 196 3.65 -19.92 0.36
N PHE A 197 2.60 -20.30 -0.37
CA PHE A 197 1.63 -19.33 -0.94
C PHE A 197 0.98 -18.41 0.08
N GLU A 198 0.65 -18.90 1.27
CA GLU A 198 0.11 -18.03 2.32
C GLU A 198 1.20 -17.23 3.03
N ARG A 199 2.39 -17.81 3.19
CA ARG A 199 3.47 -17.19 3.95
C ARG A 199 4.15 -16.03 3.24
N ILE A 200 4.10 -15.99 1.91
CA ILE A 200 4.68 -14.86 1.14
C ILE A 200 4.01 -13.52 1.44
N PHE A 201 2.81 -13.52 2.02
CA PHE A 201 2.09 -12.32 2.44
C PHE A 201 2.41 -11.91 3.89
N GLU A 202 3.14 -12.76 4.65
CA GLU A 202 3.57 -12.42 6.00
C GLU A 202 4.61 -11.29 5.95
N PRO A 203 4.53 -10.31 6.85
CA PRO A 203 5.51 -9.23 6.91
C PRO A 203 6.94 -9.77 7.08
N TYR A 204 7.88 -9.24 6.29
CA TYR A 204 9.31 -9.60 6.31
C TYR A 204 9.64 -11.03 5.84
N TYR A 205 8.65 -11.81 5.43
CA TYR A 205 8.90 -13.14 4.93
C TYR A 205 9.58 -13.10 3.55
N ARG A 206 10.61 -13.96 3.37
CA ARG A 206 11.40 -14.07 2.14
C ARG A 206 11.85 -15.51 1.94
N LEU A 207 11.77 -16.02 0.72
CA LEU A 207 12.24 -17.36 0.35
C LEU A 207 13.77 -17.43 0.23
N SER A 208 14.42 -16.32 -0.13
CA SER A 208 15.87 -16.21 -0.28
C SER A 208 16.36 -14.94 0.41
N THR A 209 17.47 -15.04 1.12
CA THR A 209 18.16 -13.91 1.76
C THR A 209 19.01 -13.09 0.79
N ASP A 210 19.30 -13.65 -0.41
CA ASP A 210 20.23 -13.04 -1.36
C ASP A 210 19.58 -11.96 -2.24
N ALA A 211 18.24 -11.95 -2.34
CA ALA A 211 17.54 -10.96 -3.14
C ALA A 211 17.28 -9.69 -2.33
N ALA A 212 17.62 -8.50 -2.85
CA ALA A 212 17.31 -7.22 -2.20
C ALA A 212 15.80 -7.01 -2.03
N GLY A 213 15.33 -6.51 -0.87
CA GLY A 213 13.91 -6.17 -0.63
C GLY A 213 13.49 -6.40 0.81
N THR A 214 12.41 -5.74 1.24
CA THR A 214 11.91 -5.75 2.64
C THR A 214 11.06 -6.96 3.00
N GLY A 215 10.54 -7.72 2.04
CA GLY A 215 9.52 -8.74 2.31
C GLY A 215 8.15 -8.18 2.71
N LEU A 216 7.86 -6.91 2.39
CA LEU A 216 6.59 -6.24 2.74
C LEU A 216 5.67 -6.03 1.54
N GLY A 217 6.22 -6.00 0.32
CA GLY A 217 5.49 -5.60 -0.89
C GLY A 217 4.22 -6.41 -1.16
N LEU A 218 4.31 -7.75 -1.07
CA LEU A 218 3.15 -8.63 -1.30
C LEU A 218 2.08 -8.49 -0.22
N GLY A 219 2.47 -8.41 1.05
CA GLY A 219 1.53 -8.18 2.16
C GLY A 219 0.80 -6.85 2.02
N ILE A 220 1.51 -5.80 1.58
CA ILE A 220 0.92 -4.50 1.28
C ILE A 220 -0.08 -4.60 0.13
N ALA A 221 0.30 -5.24 -0.97
CA ALA A 221 -0.56 -5.40 -2.13
C ALA A 221 -1.86 -6.13 -1.74
N ARG A 222 -1.78 -7.21 -0.96
CA ARG A 222 -2.95 -7.96 -0.46
C ARG A 222 -3.86 -7.10 0.43
N ASN A 223 -3.27 -6.33 1.35
CA ASN A 223 -4.05 -5.41 2.20
C ASN A 223 -4.80 -4.35 1.38
N ILE A 224 -4.17 -3.82 0.32
CA ILE A 224 -4.82 -2.86 -0.58
C ILE A 224 -5.94 -3.54 -1.36
N ALA A 225 -5.73 -4.76 -1.88
CA ALA A 225 -6.77 -5.53 -2.57
C ALA A 225 -7.98 -5.77 -1.65
N HIS A 226 -7.75 -6.23 -0.40
CA HIS A 226 -8.81 -6.40 0.59
C HIS A 226 -9.55 -5.10 0.90
N ALA A 227 -8.85 -3.96 1.01
CA ALA A 227 -9.48 -2.66 1.23
C ALA A 227 -10.37 -2.21 0.06
N HIS A 228 -10.13 -2.74 -1.14
CA HIS A 228 -10.96 -2.53 -2.34
C HIS A 228 -12.02 -3.64 -2.54
N GLY A 229 -12.12 -4.60 -1.62
CA GLY A 229 -13.09 -5.70 -1.67
C GLY A 229 -12.68 -6.87 -2.57
N GLY A 230 -11.42 -6.92 -2.97
CA GLY A 230 -10.80 -8.01 -3.74
C GLY A 230 -9.88 -8.89 -2.90
N ASP A 231 -9.04 -9.70 -3.56
CA ASP A 231 -7.97 -10.51 -2.95
C ASP A 231 -6.82 -10.72 -3.95
N LEU A 232 -5.71 -11.31 -3.47
CA LEU A 232 -4.52 -11.73 -4.23
C LEU A 232 -4.26 -13.22 -4.04
#